data_1213d460470b6932c169597de8ac725a
#
_entry.id   1213d460470b6932c169597de8ac725a
#
_cell.length_a   1.000
_cell.length_b   1.000
_cell.length_c   1.000
_cell.angle_alpha   90.00
_cell.angle_beta   90.00
_cell.angle_gamma   90.00
#
_symmetry.space_group_name_H-M   'P 1'
#
loop_
_entity.id
_entity.type
_entity.pdbx_description
1 polymer ?
#
loop_
_entity_poly.entity_id
_entity_poly.type
_entity_poly.pdbx_seq_one_letter_code
_entity_poly.pdbx_strand_id
1 'polypeptide(L)'
;METIDISGFGKLPASIVTIRKPGQSYTCHEEHASLNVQNDVSADIAFVKLDKGYYPEGNACDHSISSQTESPVGFLLELKGRNMEHAVEQLGTTLARLKTDGVGVQYREASVVASGTQKIPTAKWQILQQRFIRTYGVLLNRYSNNEKISFSKTIG
;
A
#
# COMPACT_ATOMS: atom_id res chain seq x y z
N MET A 1 7.31 17.27 -18.80
CA MET A 1 7.31 16.36 -17.64
C MET A 1 7.44 14.93 -18.11
N GLU A 2 8.35 14.20 -17.53
CA GLU A 2 8.53 12.79 -17.83
C GLU A 2 7.44 11.98 -17.17
N THR A 3 6.83 11.07 -17.93
CA THR A 3 5.78 10.18 -17.45
C THR A 3 6.15 8.72 -17.68
N ILE A 4 5.51 7.84 -16.94
CA ILE A 4 5.68 6.40 -17.07
C ILE A 4 4.30 5.74 -17.01
N ASP A 5 4.09 4.73 -17.86
CA ASP A 5 2.84 3.95 -17.87
C ASP A 5 2.89 2.92 -16.75
N ILE A 6 1.88 2.99 -15.87
CA ILE A 6 1.74 2.07 -14.76
C ILE A 6 0.45 1.28 -14.89
N SER A 7 0.55 -0.04 -14.91
CA SER A 7 -0.60 -0.94 -15.02
C SER A 7 -1.67 -0.59 -14.00
N GLY A 8 -2.90 -0.38 -14.47
CA GLY A 8 -4.04 0.00 -13.65
C GLY A 8 -4.18 1.50 -13.41
N PHE A 9 -3.09 2.28 -13.52
CA PHE A 9 -3.11 3.72 -13.29
C PHE A 9 -3.07 4.55 -14.58
N GLY A 10 -2.46 4.02 -15.65
CA GLY A 10 -2.17 4.80 -16.84
C GLY A 10 -0.86 5.58 -16.68
N LYS A 11 -0.75 6.71 -17.38
CA LYS A 11 0.45 7.54 -17.35
C LYS A 11 0.55 8.36 -16.08
N LEU A 12 1.63 8.18 -15.36
CA LEU A 12 1.91 8.91 -14.11
C LEU A 12 3.22 9.69 -14.22
N PRO A 13 3.37 10.79 -13.48
CA PRO A 13 4.67 11.47 -13.36
C PRO A 13 5.72 10.50 -12.84
N ALA A 14 6.86 10.44 -13.50
CA ALA A 14 7.95 9.55 -13.09
C ALA A 14 8.44 9.85 -11.66
N SER A 15 8.27 11.09 -11.21
CA SER A 15 8.69 11.53 -9.87
C SER A 15 7.95 10.85 -8.72
N ILE A 16 6.75 10.30 -8.96
CA ILE A 16 5.97 9.62 -7.91
C ILE A 16 6.01 8.11 -8.03
N VAL A 17 6.81 7.57 -8.93
CA VAL A 17 6.87 6.13 -9.23
C VAL A 17 8.28 5.59 -9.03
N THR A 18 8.37 4.42 -8.41
CA THR A 18 9.60 3.63 -8.35
C THR A 18 9.29 2.22 -8.86
N ILE A 19 10.09 1.74 -9.81
CA ILE A 19 9.95 0.40 -10.37
C ILE A 19 11.05 -0.50 -9.83
N ARG A 20 10.70 -1.73 -9.47
CA ARG A 20 11.67 -2.76 -9.09
C ARG A 20 11.45 -4.02 -9.91
N LYS A 21 12.53 -4.50 -10.49
CA LYS A 21 12.54 -5.75 -11.26
C LYS A 21 12.58 -6.96 -10.33
N PRO A 22 12.26 -8.17 -10.85
CA PRO A 22 12.40 -9.39 -10.06
C PRO A 22 13.76 -9.49 -9.38
N GLY A 23 13.77 -9.81 -8.10
CA GLY A 23 14.97 -9.92 -7.28
C GLY A 23 15.44 -8.61 -6.63
N GLN A 24 14.87 -7.48 -7.04
CA GLN A 24 15.19 -6.18 -6.44
C GLN A 24 14.23 -5.84 -5.30
N SER A 25 14.62 -4.93 -4.44
CA SER A 25 13.78 -4.46 -3.34
C SER A 25 13.75 -2.94 -3.27
N TYR A 26 12.77 -2.42 -2.52
CA TYR A 26 12.66 -0.99 -2.25
C TYR A 26 12.14 -0.79 -0.84
N THR A 27 12.70 0.18 -0.13
CA THR A 27 12.25 0.54 1.20
C THR A 27 11.33 1.75 1.11
N CYS A 28 10.06 1.53 1.43
CA CYS A 28 9.11 2.62 1.66
C CYS A 28 9.38 3.19 3.04
N HIS A 29 9.50 4.50 3.16
CA HIS A 29 9.72 5.12 4.46
C HIS A 29 9.02 6.48 4.58
N GLU A 30 8.60 6.78 5.78
CA GLU A 30 8.17 8.07 6.25
C GLU A 30 8.93 8.35 7.56
N GLU A 31 8.73 9.54 8.17
CA GLU A 31 9.56 10.02 9.28
C GLU A 31 10.07 8.98 10.28
N HIS A 32 9.19 8.07 10.73
CA HIS A 32 9.53 7.14 11.81
C HIS A 32 9.17 5.70 11.52
N ALA A 33 8.81 5.39 10.28
CA ALA A 33 8.39 4.05 9.91
C ALA A 33 8.93 3.67 8.54
N SER A 34 9.29 2.41 8.38
CA SER A 34 9.75 1.90 7.10
C SER A 34 9.34 0.44 6.91
N LEU A 35 9.23 0.06 5.65
CA LEU A 35 8.97 -1.32 5.24
C LEU A 35 9.76 -1.61 3.97
N ASN A 36 10.58 -2.65 4.00
CA ASN A 36 11.29 -3.11 2.81
C ASN A 36 10.45 -4.17 2.10
N VAL A 37 10.18 -3.96 0.83
CA VAL A 37 9.41 -4.87 0.00
C VAL A 37 10.32 -5.47 -1.06
N GLN A 38 10.45 -6.78 -1.06
CA GLN A 38 11.23 -7.51 -2.05
C GLN A 38 10.33 -7.98 -3.18
N ASN A 39 10.77 -7.75 -4.41
CA ASN A 39 10.09 -8.28 -5.57
C ASN A 39 10.53 -9.72 -5.81
N ASP A 40 9.73 -10.65 -5.33
CA ASP A 40 9.95 -12.09 -5.47
C ASP A 40 9.00 -12.73 -6.49
N VAL A 41 8.39 -11.92 -7.35
CA VAL A 41 7.55 -12.41 -8.45
C VAL A 41 8.26 -12.21 -9.79
N SER A 42 7.70 -12.76 -10.87
CA SER A 42 8.33 -12.72 -12.20
C SER A 42 8.11 -11.44 -12.98
N ALA A 43 7.22 -10.57 -12.52
CA ALA A 43 6.93 -9.27 -13.15
C ALA A 43 7.59 -8.13 -12.39
N ASP A 44 7.76 -7.00 -13.05
CA ASP A 44 8.15 -5.76 -12.34
C ASP A 44 7.05 -5.36 -11.37
N ILE A 45 7.41 -4.67 -10.29
CA ILE A 45 6.45 -4.06 -9.37
C ILE A 45 6.65 -2.56 -9.32
N ALA A 46 5.53 -1.84 -9.21
CA ALA A 46 5.52 -0.39 -9.14
C ALA A 46 5.12 0.08 -7.75
N PHE A 47 5.90 1.01 -7.22
CA PHE A 47 5.62 1.73 -5.98
C PHE A 47 5.14 3.11 -6.38
N VAL A 48 3.87 3.39 -6.13
CA VAL A 48 3.26 4.70 -6.44
C VAL A 48 3.01 5.44 -5.15
N LYS A 49 3.58 6.63 -5.04
CA LYS A 49 3.30 7.52 -3.92
C LYS A 49 1.90 8.09 -4.08
N LEU A 50 1.01 7.81 -3.14
CA LEU A 50 -0.38 8.26 -3.19
C LEU A 50 -0.56 9.60 -2.48
N ASP A 51 -0.26 9.67 -1.19
CA ASP A 51 -0.38 10.91 -0.42
C ASP A 51 0.63 11.94 -0.92
N LYS A 52 0.14 13.11 -1.31
CA LYS A 52 0.95 14.20 -1.90
C LYS A 52 1.68 13.78 -3.18
N GLY A 53 1.23 12.74 -3.84
CA GLY A 53 1.75 12.27 -5.11
C GLY A 53 0.63 12.14 -6.12
N TYR A 54 0.10 10.92 -6.29
CA TYR A 54 -1.06 10.68 -7.13
C TYR A 54 -2.28 11.50 -6.66
N TYR A 55 -2.43 11.65 -5.34
CA TYR A 55 -3.40 12.53 -4.73
C TYR A 55 -2.67 13.74 -4.10
N PRO A 56 -2.54 14.85 -4.85
CA PRO A 56 -1.84 16.03 -4.31
C PRO A 56 -2.61 16.69 -3.18
N GLU A 57 -3.93 16.51 -3.14
CA GLU A 57 -4.80 17.09 -2.12
C GLU A 57 -5.70 16.03 -1.49
N GLY A 58 -6.14 16.30 -0.27
CA GLY A 58 -6.97 15.39 0.50
C GLY A 58 -6.15 14.32 1.19
N ASN A 59 -6.82 13.44 1.92
CA ASN A 59 -6.18 12.37 2.66
C ASN A 59 -6.11 11.09 1.82
N ALA A 60 -4.95 10.48 1.80
CA ALA A 60 -4.73 9.17 1.19
C ALA A 60 -3.66 8.43 2.00
N CYS A 61 -3.63 7.11 1.90
CA CYS A 61 -2.52 6.35 2.47
C CYS A 61 -1.24 6.60 1.66
N ASP A 62 -0.09 6.19 2.19
CA ASP A 62 1.20 6.58 1.65
C ASP A 62 1.52 5.99 0.28
N HIS A 63 1.34 4.68 0.09
CA HIS A 63 1.78 4.00 -1.13
C HIS A 63 0.80 2.96 -1.64
N SER A 64 0.81 2.80 -2.96
CA SER A 64 0.27 1.63 -3.67
C SER A 64 1.45 0.84 -4.24
N ILE A 65 1.46 -0.45 -4.01
CA ILE A 65 2.49 -1.35 -4.55
C ILE A 65 1.77 -2.41 -5.38
N SER A 66 2.09 -2.52 -6.67
CA SER A 66 1.35 -3.40 -7.57
C SER A 66 2.23 -3.99 -8.67
N SER A 67 1.80 -5.13 -9.19
CA SER A 67 2.48 -5.80 -10.30
C SER A 67 2.23 -5.09 -11.62
N GLN A 68 3.25 -5.06 -12.48
CA GLN A 68 3.16 -4.51 -13.83
C GLN A 68 2.75 -5.62 -14.79
N THR A 69 1.47 -5.95 -14.80
CA THR A 69 0.86 -7.02 -15.60
C THR A 69 -0.45 -6.52 -16.21
N GLU A 70 -1.05 -7.30 -17.10
CA GLU A 70 -2.37 -6.97 -17.69
C GLU A 70 -3.47 -6.91 -16.65
N SER A 71 -3.38 -7.75 -15.62
CA SER A 71 -4.32 -7.77 -14.49
C SER A 71 -3.56 -7.48 -13.22
N PRO A 72 -3.22 -6.20 -12.96
CA PRO A 72 -2.35 -5.87 -11.83
C PRO A 72 -3.00 -6.18 -10.49
N VAL A 73 -2.22 -6.78 -9.60
CA VAL A 73 -2.59 -7.04 -8.22
C VAL A 73 -1.61 -6.33 -7.30
N GLY A 74 -2.06 -5.97 -6.11
CA GLY A 74 -1.18 -5.25 -5.21
C GLY A 74 -1.72 -5.07 -3.81
N PHE A 75 -1.07 -4.19 -3.07
CA PHE A 75 -1.49 -3.83 -1.72
C PHE A 75 -1.29 -2.33 -1.48
N LEU A 76 -2.05 -1.82 -0.51
CA LEU A 76 -1.89 -0.45 -0.01
C LEU A 76 -1.09 -0.45 1.28
N LEU A 77 -0.34 0.62 1.50
CA LEU A 77 0.54 0.74 2.65
C LEU A 77 0.42 2.11 3.30
N GLU A 78 0.23 2.13 4.62
CA GLU A 78 0.25 3.32 5.46
C GLU A 78 1.37 3.19 6.50
N LEU A 79 2.26 4.17 6.54
CA LEU A 79 3.50 4.12 7.31
C LEU A 79 3.50 4.93 8.60
N LYS A 80 2.44 5.67 8.92
CA LYS A 80 2.42 6.56 10.08
C LYS A 80 1.41 6.11 11.12
N GLY A 81 1.53 4.90 11.64
CA GLY A 81 0.54 4.36 12.54
C GLY A 81 0.60 4.85 13.98
N ARG A 82 0.57 6.17 14.26
CA ARG A 82 0.40 6.65 15.64
C ARG A 82 -0.99 6.33 16.18
N ASN A 83 -1.99 6.49 15.34
CA ASN A 83 -3.36 6.13 15.64
C ASN A 83 -3.76 5.06 14.64
N MET A 84 -3.81 3.81 15.09
CA MET A 84 -4.09 2.68 14.22
C MET A 84 -5.49 2.74 13.63
N GLU A 85 -6.48 3.22 14.39
CA GLU A 85 -7.84 3.35 13.88
C GLU A 85 -7.90 4.37 12.75
N HIS A 86 -7.19 5.48 12.89
CA HIS A 86 -7.10 6.50 11.84
C HIS A 86 -6.38 5.96 10.60
N ALA A 87 -5.30 5.21 10.80
CA ALA A 87 -4.56 4.59 9.70
C ALA A 87 -5.44 3.60 8.91
N VAL A 88 -6.21 2.78 9.62
CA VAL A 88 -7.15 1.83 9.01
C VAL A 88 -8.24 2.56 8.24
N GLU A 89 -8.80 3.61 8.81
CA GLU A 89 -9.80 4.45 8.15
C GLU A 89 -9.23 5.06 6.87
N GLN A 90 -8.00 5.53 6.92
CA GLN A 90 -7.32 6.13 5.75
C GLN A 90 -7.10 5.12 4.64
N LEU A 91 -6.74 3.88 4.98
CA LEU A 91 -6.63 2.79 3.99
C LEU A 91 -7.97 2.51 3.31
N GLY A 92 -9.05 2.43 4.08
CA GLY A 92 -10.38 2.18 3.53
C GLY A 92 -10.86 3.31 2.63
N THR A 93 -10.69 4.55 3.06
CA THR A 93 -11.03 5.74 2.26
C THR A 93 -10.25 5.75 0.96
N THR A 94 -8.97 5.39 1.00
CA THR A 94 -8.13 5.33 -0.19
C THR A 94 -8.59 4.24 -1.15
N LEU A 95 -8.95 3.05 -0.66
CA LEU A 95 -9.49 1.98 -1.51
C LEU A 95 -10.74 2.45 -2.26
N ALA A 96 -11.67 3.10 -1.58
CA ALA A 96 -12.89 3.61 -2.18
C ALA A 96 -12.58 4.70 -3.21
N ARG A 97 -11.64 5.59 -2.90
CA ARG A 97 -11.25 6.70 -3.79
C ARG A 97 -10.59 6.19 -5.06
N LEU A 98 -9.67 5.23 -4.95
CA LEU A 98 -9.01 4.62 -6.11
C LEU A 98 -10.02 3.92 -7.02
N LYS A 99 -10.98 3.22 -6.44
CA LYS A 99 -12.04 2.56 -7.20
C LYS A 99 -12.91 3.57 -7.95
N THR A 100 -13.30 4.64 -7.30
CA THR A 100 -14.08 5.73 -7.92
C THR A 100 -13.31 6.37 -9.06
N ASP A 101 -12.01 6.53 -8.91
CA ASP A 101 -11.16 7.14 -9.93
C ASP A 101 -10.78 6.17 -11.07
N GLY A 102 -11.27 4.94 -11.03
CA GLY A 102 -11.07 3.97 -12.10
C GLY A 102 -9.70 3.31 -12.13
N VAL A 103 -8.97 3.33 -11.00
CA VAL A 103 -7.69 2.62 -10.91
C VAL A 103 -7.94 1.12 -10.98
N GLY A 104 -7.33 0.45 -11.96
CA GLY A 104 -7.59 -0.95 -12.29
C GLY A 104 -6.70 -1.96 -11.57
N VAL A 105 -6.20 -1.64 -10.38
CA VAL A 105 -5.42 -2.57 -9.56
C VAL A 105 -6.36 -3.32 -8.64
N GLN A 106 -6.22 -4.65 -8.62
CA GLN A 106 -6.93 -5.48 -7.64
C GLN A 106 -6.11 -5.53 -6.35
N TYR A 107 -6.53 -4.78 -5.35
CA TYR A 107 -5.86 -4.77 -4.05
C TYR A 107 -6.30 -5.98 -3.23
N ARG A 108 -5.33 -6.77 -2.79
CA ARG A 108 -5.53 -7.98 -1.99
C ARG A 108 -5.32 -7.75 -0.51
N GLU A 109 -4.51 -6.74 -0.17
CA GLU A 109 -4.15 -6.42 1.19
C GLU A 109 -4.08 -4.91 1.37
N ALA A 110 -4.42 -4.44 2.57
CA ALA A 110 -4.15 -3.08 3.03
C ALA A 110 -3.39 -3.21 4.34
N SER A 111 -2.26 -2.54 4.45
CA SER A 111 -1.32 -2.78 5.55
C SER A 111 -0.91 -1.50 6.24
N VAL A 112 -0.68 -1.61 7.55
CA VAL A 112 -0.17 -0.53 8.39
C VAL A 112 1.18 -0.93 8.97
N VAL A 113 2.13 -0.01 8.95
CA VAL A 113 3.36 -0.14 9.73
C VAL A 113 3.27 0.81 10.92
N ALA A 114 3.23 0.26 12.11
CA ALA A 114 3.18 1.05 13.34
C ALA A 114 4.56 1.60 13.66
N SER A 115 4.64 2.91 13.94
CA SER A 115 5.84 3.53 14.47
C SER A 115 5.74 3.62 15.99
N GLY A 116 6.85 3.31 16.68
CA GLY A 116 6.94 3.44 18.13
C GLY A 116 6.28 2.31 18.91
N THR A 117 5.91 2.60 20.14
CA THR A 117 5.46 1.61 21.13
C THR A 117 3.94 1.46 21.21
N GLN A 118 3.19 2.20 20.42
CA GLN A 118 1.72 2.11 20.45
C GLN A 118 1.24 0.84 19.79
N LYS A 119 0.73 -0.07 20.62
CA LYS A 119 0.18 -1.33 20.16
C LYS A 119 -1.32 -1.37 20.45
N ILE A 120 -2.09 -1.72 19.42
CA ILE A 120 -3.48 -2.06 19.63
C ILE A 120 -3.55 -3.46 20.24
N PRO A 121 -4.36 -3.68 21.29
CA PRO A 121 -4.59 -5.04 21.77
C PRO A 121 -5.07 -5.96 20.66
N THR A 122 -4.65 -7.22 20.71
CA THR A 122 -4.95 -8.20 19.67
C THR A 122 -6.43 -8.33 19.38
N ALA A 123 -7.27 -8.34 20.41
CA ALA A 123 -8.73 -8.45 20.23
C ALA A 123 -9.28 -7.27 19.45
N LYS A 124 -8.85 -6.05 19.77
CA LYS A 124 -9.29 -4.85 19.05
C LYS A 124 -8.82 -4.85 17.60
N TRP A 125 -7.59 -5.30 17.36
CA TRP A 125 -7.06 -5.43 16.00
C TRP A 125 -7.88 -6.43 15.17
N GLN A 126 -8.24 -7.57 15.75
CA GLN A 126 -9.06 -8.57 15.08
C GLN A 126 -10.43 -8.02 14.69
N ILE A 127 -11.04 -7.19 15.55
CA ILE A 127 -12.30 -6.52 15.23
C ILE A 127 -12.13 -5.58 14.03
N LEU A 128 -11.05 -4.81 13.99
CA LEU A 128 -10.75 -3.93 12.87
C LEU A 128 -10.58 -4.73 11.58
N GLN A 129 -9.86 -5.86 11.63
CA GLN A 129 -9.67 -6.75 10.48
C GLN A 129 -11.00 -7.28 9.95
N GLN A 130 -11.87 -7.74 10.84
CA GLN A 130 -13.18 -8.29 10.47
C GLN A 130 -14.07 -7.23 9.82
N ARG A 131 -14.09 -6.03 10.38
CA ARG A 131 -14.85 -4.91 9.80
C ARG A 131 -14.31 -4.51 8.44
N PHE A 132 -13.01 -4.45 8.31
CA PHE A 132 -12.35 -4.03 7.09
C PHE A 132 -12.63 -4.99 5.94
N ILE A 133 -12.46 -6.29 6.16
CA ILE A 133 -12.72 -7.29 5.13
C ILE A 133 -14.21 -7.34 4.75
N ARG A 134 -15.08 -7.14 5.72
CA ARG A 134 -16.53 -7.09 5.47
C ARG A 134 -16.92 -5.88 4.61
N THR A 135 -16.30 -4.74 4.86
CA THR A 135 -16.62 -3.48 4.18
C THR A 135 -15.98 -3.41 2.79
N TYR A 136 -14.73 -3.81 2.68
CA TYR A 136 -13.92 -3.59 1.46
C TYR A 136 -13.56 -4.86 0.70
N GLY A 137 -13.73 -6.04 1.28
CA GLY A 137 -13.32 -7.30 0.66
C GLY A 137 -11.81 -7.48 0.58
N VAL A 138 -11.05 -6.72 1.34
CA VAL A 138 -9.59 -6.68 1.32
C VAL A 138 -9.06 -7.04 2.71
N LEU A 139 -8.00 -7.85 2.75
CA LEU A 139 -7.38 -8.25 4.00
C LEU A 139 -6.63 -7.08 4.62
N LEU A 140 -6.90 -6.80 5.89
CA LEU A 140 -6.16 -5.80 6.67
C LEU A 140 -5.04 -6.49 7.43
N ASN A 141 -3.81 -5.97 7.30
CA ASN A 141 -2.65 -6.53 7.98
C ASN A 141 -1.81 -5.44 8.64
N ARG A 142 -0.88 -5.83 9.49
CA ARG A 142 0.08 -4.91 10.10
C ARG A 142 1.46 -5.54 10.11
N TYR A 143 2.46 -4.69 9.92
CA TYR A 143 3.87 -5.09 9.93
C TYR A 143 4.63 -4.30 10.98
N SER A 144 5.71 -4.87 11.47
CA SER A 144 6.62 -4.19 12.38
C SER A 144 7.45 -3.15 11.62
N ASN A 145 7.84 -2.09 12.32
CA ASN A 145 8.73 -1.09 11.76
C ASN A 145 10.07 -1.74 11.36
N ASN A 146 10.60 -1.35 10.21
CA ASN A 146 11.83 -1.88 9.62
C ASN A 146 11.77 -3.35 9.21
N GLU A 147 10.58 -3.90 9.06
CA GLU A 147 10.42 -5.29 8.60
C GLU A 147 10.74 -5.41 7.11
N LYS A 148 11.18 -6.60 6.70
CA LYS A 148 11.36 -6.97 5.29
C LYS A 148 10.28 -7.97 4.92
N ILE A 149 9.55 -7.70 3.85
CA ILE A 149 8.48 -8.59 3.38
C ILE A 149 8.66 -8.91 1.90
N SER A 150 8.07 -10.02 1.49
CA SER A 150 8.02 -10.43 0.09
C SER A 150 6.71 -9.96 -0.53
N PHE A 151 6.77 -9.40 -1.73
CA PHE A 151 5.57 -8.94 -2.42
C PHE A 151 4.55 -10.07 -2.61
N SER A 152 4.99 -11.28 -2.97
CA SER A 152 4.09 -12.43 -3.18
C SER A 152 3.23 -12.74 -1.95
N LYS A 153 3.74 -12.47 -0.75
CA LYS A 153 3.00 -12.71 0.48
C LYS A 153 1.79 -11.79 0.62
N THR A 154 1.86 -10.58 0.06
CA THR A 154 0.78 -9.58 0.17
C THR A 154 -0.35 -9.83 -0.81
N ILE A 155 -0.13 -10.63 -1.84
CA ILE A 155 -1.10 -10.87 -2.91
C ILE A 155 -1.58 -12.32 -2.97
N GLY A 156 -1.05 -13.14 -2.09
CA GLY A 156 -1.35 -14.58 -2.03
C GLY A 156 -2.68 -14.96 -1.43
#